data_a02e5ed2491c5fc1c0b069afc738c714
#
_entry.id   a02e5ed2491c5fc1c0b069afc738c714
#
_cell.length_a   1.000
_cell.length_b   1.000
_cell.length_c   1.000
_cell.angle_alpha   90.00
_cell.angle_beta   90.00
_cell.angle_gamma   90.00
#
_symmetry.space_group_name_H-M   'P 1'
#
loop_
_entity.id
_entity.type
_entity.pdbx_description
1 polymer ?
#
loop_
_entity_poly.entity_id
_entity_poly.type
_entity_poly.pdbx_seq_one_letter_code
_entity_poly.pdbx_strand_id
1 'polypeptide(L)'
;FSKCNLIIEAIVENLEVKQKVFSETEKIVSADCVLASNTSSLSIASIASACTKPERVLGIHFFNPATIMPLVEIIPAIATKYNLASEVKKLIDSWNKVTVIAKDTPGFIVNRVARPFYSEALRICEEGIADMPTIDWAMKEFGGFKMGPFELMHLIGHDVNYIVTETVWKQFYFDPRFKP
;
A
#
# COMPACT_ATOMS: atom_id res chain seq x y z
N PHE A 1 -25.02 -3.23 4.93
CA PHE A 1 -24.18 -2.24 4.24
C PHE A 1 -24.96 -1.07 3.62
N SER A 2 -26.30 -1.20 3.37
CA SER A 2 -27.11 -0.16 2.70
C SER A 2 -27.12 1.23 3.38
N LYS A 3 -26.74 1.33 4.65
CA LYS A 3 -26.64 2.59 5.41
C LYS A 3 -25.21 3.08 5.61
N CYS A 4 -24.20 2.41 5.05
CA CYS A 4 -22.81 2.82 5.17
C CYS A 4 -22.50 3.98 4.21
N ASN A 5 -21.72 4.94 4.69
CA ASN A 5 -21.20 6.04 3.86
C ASN A 5 -19.79 5.76 3.33
N LEU A 6 -19.08 4.81 3.96
CA LEU A 6 -17.75 4.36 3.56
C LEU A 6 -17.64 2.86 3.81
N ILE A 7 -17.11 2.14 2.83
CA ILE A 7 -16.69 0.74 2.97
C ILE A 7 -15.23 0.64 2.62
N ILE A 8 -14.45 -0.03 3.47
CA ILE A 8 -13.03 -0.30 3.25
C ILE A 8 -12.87 -1.81 3.12
N GLU A 9 -12.48 -2.26 1.94
CA GLU A 9 -12.21 -3.66 1.64
C GLU A 9 -10.75 -3.99 2.03
N ALA A 10 -10.54 -5.11 2.72
CA ALA A 10 -9.21 -5.60 3.15
C ALA A 10 -9.12 -7.14 3.03
N ILE A 11 -9.60 -7.68 1.90
CA ILE A 11 -9.52 -9.12 1.59
C ILE A 11 -8.19 -9.48 0.92
N VAL A 12 -8.08 -10.72 0.45
CA VAL A 12 -6.88 -11.23 -0.24
C VAL A 12 -6.43 -10.32 -1.40
N GLU A 13 -5.12 -10.24 -1.60
CA GLU A 13 -4.49 -9.37 -2.62
C GLU A 13 -4.56 -10.03 -4.01
N ASN A 14 -5.78 -10.11 -4.54
CA ASN A 14 -6.10 -10.66 -5.85
C ASN A 14 -7.08 -9.73 -6.57
N LEU A 15 -6.69 -9.26 -7.76
CA LEU A 15 -7.44 -8.27 -8.51
C LEU A 15 -8.86 -8.73 -8.85
N GLU A 16 -9.01 -9.95 -9.37
CA GLU A 16 -10.32 -10.48 -9.80
C GLU A 16 -11.28 -10.62 -8.62
N VAL A 17 -10.77 -11.09 -7.47
CA VAL A 17 -11.56 -11.22 -6.24
C VAL A 17 -12.01 -9.85 -5.74
N LYS A 18 -11.11 -8.85 -5.72
CA LYS A 18 -11.46 -7.48 -5.33
C LYS A 18 -12.46 -6.85 -6.30
N GLN A 19 -12.28 -6.99 -7.60
CA GLN A 19 -13.22 -6.52 -8.62
C GLN A 19 -14.61 -7.11 -8.42
N LYS A 20 -14.71 -8.42 -8.17
CA LYS A 20 -16.00 -9.09 -7.87
C LYS A 20 -16.65 -8.49 -6.64
N VAL A 21 -15.91 -8.35 -5.53
CA VAL A 21 -16.43 -7.78 -4.28
C VAL A 21 -16.89 -6.34 -4.49
N PHE A 22 -16.14 -5.51 -5.21
CA PHE A 22 -16.53 -4.13 -5.49
C PHE A 22 -17.81 -4.04 -6.33
N SER A 23 -17.91 -4.84 -7.40
CA SER A 23 -19.09 -4.86 -8.25
C SER A 23 -20.34 -5.38 -7.54
N GLU A 24 -20.20 -6.32 -6.60
CA GLU A 24 -21.31 -6.83 -5.78
C GLU A 24 -21.68 -5.82 -4.68
N THR A 25 -20.69 -5.24 -4.00
CA THR A 25 -20.92 -4.24 -2.95
C THR A 25 -21.62 -3.00 -3.50
N GLU A 26 -21.22 -2.55 -4.69
CA GLU A 26 -21.82 -1.40 -5.37
C GLU A 26 -23.34 -1.50 -5.53
N LYS A 27 -23.87 -2.71 -5.74
CA LYS A 27 -25.32 -2.97 -5.90
C LYS A 27 -26.11 -2.87 -4.60
N ILE A 28 -25.43 -2.96 -3.46
CA ILE A 28 -26.06 -3.07 -2.13
C ILE A 28 -26.04 -1.71 -1.41
N VAL A 29 -24.98 -0.91 -1.62
CA VAL A 29 -24.78 0.35 -0.92
C VAL A 29 -25.48 1.52 -1.60
N SER A 30 -25.64 2.63 -0.87
CA SER A 30 -26.17 3.86 -1.46
C SER A 30 -25.27 4.39 -2.58
N ALA A 31 -25.85 5.17 -3.50
CA ALA A 31 -25.12 5.77 -4.61
C ALA A 31 -23.96 6.70 -4.17
N ASP A 32 -24.07 7.27 -2.98
CA ASP A 32 -23.09 8.22 -2.40
C ASP A 32 -22.06 7.52 -1.49
N CYS A 33 -22.20 6.20 -1.27
CA CYS A 33 -21.26 5.45 -0.44
C CYS A 33 -19.90 5.36 -1.14
N VAL A 34 -18.86 5.76 -0.43
CA VAL A 34 -17.46 5.63 -0.89
C VAL A 34 -17.02 4.18 -0.76
N LEU A 35 -16.40 3.66 -1.81
CA LEU A 35 -15.79 2.32 -1.82
C LEU A 35 -14.28 2.47 -1.83
N ALA A 36 -13.62 1.86 -0.85
CA ALA A 36 -12.18 1.95 -0.70
C ALA A 36 -11.54 0.57 -0.62
N SER A 37 -10.35 0.42 -1.20
CA SER A 37 -9.52 -0.77 -1.03
C SER A 37 -8.31 -0.48 -0.16
N ASN A 38 -7.99 -1.40 0.76
CA ASN A 38 -6.77 -1.39 1.56
C ASN A 38 -5.62 -2.13 0.84
N THR A 39 -5.67 -2.26 -0.47
CA THR A 39 -4.60 -2.90 -1.24
C THR A 39 -3.26 -2.23 -1.00
N SER A 40 -2.19 -3.01 -0.98
CA SER A 40 -0.80 -2.52 -0.85
C SER A 40 -0.10 -2.33 -2.18
N SER A 41 -0.61 -2.94 -3.27
CA SER A 41 0.14 -3.06 -4.52
C SER A 41 -0.71 -3.05 -5.79
N LEU A 42 -2.01 -3.33 -5.71
CA LEU A 42 -2.87 -3.36 -6.88
C LEU A 42 -3.30 -1.94 -7.28
N SER A 43 -3.42 -1.69 -8.58
CA SER A 43 -3.93 -0.42 -9.10
C SER A 43 -5.38 -0.20 -8.69
N ILE A 44 -5.65 0.94 -8.09
CA ILE A 44 -6.99 1.36 -7.71
C ILE A 44 -7.87 1.56 -8.96
N ALA A 45 -7.30 2.08 -10.04
CA ALA A 45 -8.00 2.20 -11.32
C ALA A 45 -8.44 0.84 -11.86
N SER A 46 -7.59 -0.20 -11.72
CA SER A 46 -7.95 -1.56 -12.13
C SER A 46 -9.06 -2.16 -11.27
N ILE A 47 -9.08 -1.90 -9.96
CA ILE A 47 -10.16 -2.33 -9.07
C ILE A 47 -11.46 -1.58 -9.43
N ALA A 48 -11.38 -0.27 -9.60
CA ALA A 48 -12.50 0.61 -9.92
C ALA A 48 -13.17 0.30 -11.27
N SER A 49 -12.42 -0.28 -12.22
CA SER A 49 -12.93 -0.63 -13.56
C SER A 49 -14.08 -1.65 -13.55
N ALA A 50 -14.25 -2.39 -12.44
CA ALA A 50 -15.36 -3.31 -12.26
C ALA A 50 -16.65 -2.64 -11.74
N CYS A 51 -16.59 -1.36 -11.37
CA CYS A 51 -17.72 -0.59 -10.89
C CYS A 51 -18.39 0.19 -12.01
N THR A 52 -19.71 0.37 -11.91
CA THR A 52 -20.48 1.24 -12.80
C THR A 52 -20.30 2.72 -12.46
N LYS A 53 -19.91 3.03 -11.21
CA LYS A 53 -19.62 4.36 -10.69
C LYS A 53 -18.22 4.44 -10.11
N PRO A 54 -17.16 4.38 -10.96
CA PRO A 54 -15.77 4.36 -10.50
C PRO A 54 -15.34 5.68 -9.82
N GLU A 55 -16.09 6.77 -10.02
CA GLU A 55 -15.79 8.09 -9.45
C GLU A 55 -15.86 8.13 -7.91
N ARG A 56 -16.49 7.13 -7.28
CA ARG A 56 -16.58 6.98 -5.82
C ARG A 56 -15.60 5.96 -5.23
N VAL A 57 -14.70 5.44 -6.08
CA VAL A 57 -13.69 4.45 -5.67
C VAL A 57 -12.35 5.11 -5.46
N LEU A 58 -11.65 4.73 -4.37
CA LEU A 58 -10.29 5.15 -4.07
C LEU A 58 -9.57 4.10 -3.21
N GLY A 59 -8.26 4.24 -3.01
CA GLY A 59 -7.48 3.46 -2.06
C GLY A 59 -7.39 4.17 -0.70
N ILE A 60 -7.45 3.39 0.38
CA ILE A 60 -7.10 3.80 1.75
C ILE A 60 -6.16 2.74 2.29
N HIS A 61 -4.86 2.98 2.16
CA HIS A 61 -3.83 2.01 2.52
C HIS A 61 -3.33 2.26 3.95
N PHE A 62 -3.72 1.37 4.86
CA PHE A 62 -3.23 1.33 6.23
C PHE A 62 -1.97 0.47 6.31
N PHE A 63 -1.06 0.85 7.20
CA PHE A 63 0.11 0.05 7.53
C PHE A 63 -0.16 -0.84 8.74
N ASN A 64 0.37 -2.05 8.70
CA ASN A 64 0.13 -3.04 9.73
C ASN A 64 1.11 -2.83 10.93
N PRO A 65 0.63 -2.86 12.18
CA PRO A 65 -0.78 -2.96 12.63
C PRO A 65 -1.54 -1.64 12.46
N ALA A 66 -2.71 -1.69 11.82
CA ALA A 66 -3.49 -0.49 11.47
C ALA A 66 -3.89 0.36 12.70
N THR A 67 -4.02 -0.26 13.88
CA THR A 67 -4.36 0.43 15.13
C THR A 67 -3.19 1.28 15.68
N ILE A 68 -1.95 0.88 15.42
CA ILE A 68 -0.73 1.51 15.96
C ILE A 68 -0.10 2.47 14.95
N MET A 69 -0.01 2.04 13.70
CA MET A 69 0.66 2.83 12.66
C MET A 69 -0.14 4.10 12.33
N PRO A 70 0.48 5.28 12.49
CA PRO A 70 -0.24 6.55 12.28
C PRO A 70 -0.45 6.88 10.80
N LEU A 71 0.48 6.49 9.93
CA LEU A 71 0.45 6.86 8.51
C LEU A 71 -0.63 6.08 7.75
N VAL A 72 -1.35 6.79 6.88
CA VAL A 72 -2.30 6.20 5.92
C VAL A 72 -2.12 6.90 4.57
N GLU A 73 -2.02 6.12 3.51
CA GLU A 73 -2.00 6.64 2.15
C GLU A 73 -3.42 6.67 1.57
N ILE A 74 -3.81 7.80 0.99
CA ILE A 74 -5.07 7.97 0.26
C ILE A 74 -4.73 8.01 -1.22
N ILE A 75 -5.28 7.07 -1.99
CA ILE A 75 -4.90 6.85 -3.38
C ILE A 75 -6.12 7.06 -4.29
N PRO A 76 -6.33 8.27 -4.86
CA PRO A 76 -7.34 8.47 -5.88
C PRO A 76 -6.93 7.77 -7.18
N ALA A 77 -7.86 7.04 -7.80
CA ALA A 77 -7.72 6.56 -9.16
C ALA A 77 -7.98 7.69 -10.17
N ILE A 78 -7.67 7.45 -11.43
CA ILE A 78 -7.90 8.45 -12.49
C ILE A 78 -9.39 8.84 -12.64
N ALA A 79 -10.30 7.93 -12.33
CA ALA A 79 -11.75 8.17 -12.39
C ALA A 79 -12.31 8.73 -11.07
N THR A 80 -11.55 8.76 -9.99
CA THR A 80 -12.03 9.23 -8.68
C THR A 80 -12.45 10.69 -8.75
N LYS A 81 -13.65 11.02 -8.19
CA LYS A 81 -14.16 12.39 -8.13
C LYS A 81 -13.14 13.33 -7.48
N TYR A 82 -12.92 14.49 -8.07
CA TYR A 82 -11.87 15.45 -7.73
C TYR A 82 -11.74 15.75 -6.22
N ASN A 83 -12.85 15.99 -5.53
CA ASN A 83 -12.83 16.36 -4.10
C ASN A 83 -12.78 15.17 -3.15
N LEU A 84 -13.05 13.94 -3.63
CA LEU A 84 -13.27 12.78 -2.77
C LEU A 84 -12.03 12.43 -1.92
N ALA A 85 -10.85 12.49 -2.52
CA ALA A 85 -9.60 12.21 -1.78
C ALA A 85 -9.40 13.19 -0.62
N SER A 86 -9.73 14.47 -0.80
CA SER A 86 -9.62 15.49 0.25
C SER A 86 -10.67 15.32 1.34
N GLU A 87 -11.87 14.87 1.00
CA GLU A 87 -12.95 14.59 1.94
C GLU A 87 -12.61 13.37 2.80
N VAL A 88 -12.16 12.29 2.17
CA VAL A 88 -11.71 11.06 2.85
C VAL A 88 -10.48 11.33 3.72
N LYS A 89 -9.52 12.14 3.22
CA LYS A 89 -8.36 12.56 4.02
C LYS A 89 -8.80 13.19 5.35
N LYS A 90 -9.71 14.16 5.33
CA LYS A 90 -10.22 14.81 6.55
C LYS A 90 -10.89 13.81 7.49
N LEU A 91 -11.64 12.86 6.95
CA LEU A 91 -12.27 11.80 7.75
C LEU A 91 -11.23 10.91 8.42
N ILE A 92 -10.23 10.42 7.70
CA ILE A 92 -9.19 9.55 8.25
C ILE A 92 -8.29 10.30 9.24
N ASP A 93 -7.96 11.57 8.99
CA ASP A 93 -7.24 12.43 9.94
C ASP A 93 -8.02 12.57 11.27
N SER A 94 -9.36 12.61 11.23
CA SER A 94 -10.20 12.65 12.44
C SER A 94 -10.11 11.38 13.30
N TRP A 95 -9.58 10.29 12.78
CA TRP A 95 -9.28 9.03 13.50
C TRP A 95 -7.88 9.03 14.14
N ASN A 96 -7.26 10.20 14.33
CA ASN A 96 -5.87 10.35 14.80
C ASN A 96 -4.83 9.68 13.90
N LYS A 97 -5.09 9.66 12.59
CA LYS A 97 -4.13 9.24 11.58
C LYS A 97 -3.46 10.44 10.91
N VAL A 98 -2.32 10.21 10.31
CA VAL A 98 -1.59 11.18 9.48
C VAL A 98 -1.70 10.70 8.05
N THR A 99 -2.49 11.38 7.24
CA THR A 99 -2.74 10.96 5.87
C THR A 99 -1.91 11.71 4.84
N VAL A 100 -1.48 10.99 3.80
CA VAL A 100 -0.84 11.55 2.60
C VAL A 100 -1.62 11.13 1.36
N ILE A 101 -1.69 12.00 0.36
CA ILE A 101 -2.28 11.65 -0.94
C ILE A 101 -1.17 11.10 -1.81
N ALA A 102 -1.32 9.86 -2.27
CA ALA A 102 -0.41 9.18 -3.19
C ALA A 102 -1.07 9.01 -4.57
N LYS A 103 -0.26 8.98 -5.61
CA LYS A 103 -0.74 8.60 -6.95
C LYS A 103 -0.96 7.09 -7.01
N ASP A 104 -1.93 6.66 -7.84
CA ASP A 104 -2.17 5.25 -8.17
C ASP A 104 -1.03 4.72 -9.06
N THR A 105 0.10 4.44 -8.42
CA THR A 105 1.33 3.93 -9.04
C THR A 105 1.85 2.75 -8.23
N PRO A 106 2.61 1.82 -8.82
CA PRO A 106 3.09 0.63 -8.12
C PRO A 106 3.81 0.94 -6.81
N GLY A 107 3.32 0.34 -5.71
CA GLY A 107 3.88 0.53 -4.37
C GLY A 107 3.61 1.90 -3.74
N PHE A 108 2.76 2.73 -4.36
CA PHE A 108 2.38 4.08 -3.91
C PHE A 108 3.60 4.92 -3.50
N ILE A 109 3.71 5.37 -2.25
CA ILE A 109 4.89 6.07 -1.75
C ILE A 109 5.76 5.12 -0.92
N VAL A 110 5.21 4.55 0.17
CA VAL A 110 6.01 3.84 1.17
C VAL A 110 6.61 2.55 0.62
N ASN A 111 5.80 1.70 -0.02
CA ASN A 111 6.33 0.45 -0.58
C ASN A 111 7.35 0.70 -1.69
N ARG A 112 7.17 1.76 -2.47
CA ARG A 112 8.14 2.14 -3.49
C ARG A 112 9.47 2.61 -2.90
N VAL A 113 9.44 3.41 -1.84
CA VAL A 113 10.65 3.92 -1.16
C VAL A 113 11.32 2.81 -0.35
N ALA A 114 10.53 1.91 0.25
CA ALA A 114 11.06 0.82 1.07
C ALA A 114 11.79 -0.28 0.27
N ARG A 115 11.46 -0.48 -1.04
CA ARG A 115 12.12 -1.56 -1.80
C ARG A 115 13.64 -1.42 -1.86
N PRO A 116 14.23 -0.25 -2.23
CA PRO A 116 15.68 -0.08 -2.21
C PRO A 116 16.32 -0.30 -0.83
N PHE A 117 15.61 -0.01 0.26
CA PHE A 117 16.11 -0.26 1.63
C PHE A 117 16.44 -1.74 1.87
N TYR A 118 15.58 -2.63 1.40
CA TYR A 118 15.79 -4.08 1.52
C TYR A 118 16.78 -4.60 0.47
N SER A 119 16.56 -4.26 -0.80
CA SER A 119 17.36 -4.83 -1.89
C SER A 119 18.82 -4.40 -1.81
N GLU A 120 19.11 -3.16 -1.40
CA GLU A 120 20.49 -2.70 -1.26
C GLU A 120 21.19 -3.36 -0.06
N ALA A 121 20.47 -3.55 1.05
CA ALA A 121 21.02 -4.26 2.21
C ALA A 121 21.38 -5.72 1.86
N LEU A 122 20.53 -6.40 1.07
CA LEU A 122 20.81 -7.74 0.58
C LEU A 122 22.06 -7.76 -0.32
N ARG A 123 22.21 -6.79 -1.24
CA ARG A 123 23.40 -6.70 -2.11
C ARG A 123 24.69 -6.48 -1.32
N ILE A 124 24.68 -5.56 -0.36
CA ILE A 124 25.83 -5.32 0.54
C ILE A 124 26.26 -6.61 1.24
N CYS A 125 25.29 -7.41 1.71
CA CYS A 125 25.55 -8.68 2.34
C CYS A 125 26.08 -9.73 1.34
N GLU A 126 25.46 -9.86 0.16
CA GLU A 126 25.88 -10.78 -0.90
C GLU A 126 27.29 -10.47 -1.45
N GLU A 127 27.63 -9.19 -1.55
CA GLU A 127 28.98 -8.72 -1.97
C GLU A 127 30.03 -8.90 -0.86
N GLY A 128 29.64 -9.32 0.32
CA GLY A 128 30.56 -9.54 1.44
C GLY A 128 31.14 -8.26 2.04
N ILE A 129 30.50 -7.12 1.82
CA ILE A 129 30.94 -5.81 2.37
C ILE A 129 30.73 -5.79 3.87
N ALA A 130 29.55 -6.27 4.36
CA ALA A 130 29.23 -6.41 5.76
C ALA A 130 28.24 -7.54 6.00
N ASP A 131 28.21 -8.08 7.21
CA ASP A 131 27.21 -9.06 7.63
C ASP A 131 25.88 -8.39 8.03
N MET A 132 24.80 -9.16 8.09
CA MET A 132 23.45 -8.68 8.40
C MET A 132 23.37 -7.89 9.72
N PRO A 133 23.96 -8.36 10.84
CA PRO A 133 23.95 -7.60 12.10
C PRO A 133 24.65 -6.24 11.99
N THR A 134 25.76 -6.16 11.28
CA THR A 134 26.52 -4.91 11.07
C THR A 134 25.71 -3.92 10.23
N ILE A 135 25.03 -4.39 9.17
CA ILE A 135 24.16 -3.55 8.34
C ILE A 135 22.98 -3.01 9.16
N ASP A 136 22.32 -3.86 9.94
CA ASP A 136 21.21 -3.46 10.81
C ASP A 136 21.65 -2.45 11.87
N TRP A 137 22.79 -2.68 12.48
CA TRP A 137 23.39 -1.75 13.44
C TRP A 137 23.70 -0.40 12.82
N ALA A 138 24.35 -0.36 11.67
CA ALA A 138 24.69 0.87 10.98
C ALA A 138 23.45 1.69 10.60
N MET A 139 22.39 1.02 10.09
CA MET A 139 21.13 1.68 9.73
C MET A 139 20.40 2.24 10.95
N LYS A 140 20.48 1.58 12.10
CA LYS A 140 19.88 2.09 13.35
C LYS A 140 20.68 3.25 13.94
N GLU A 141 21.97 3.07 14.15
CA GLU A 141 22.81 4.03 14.87
C GLU A 141 23.15 5.29 14.05
N PHE A 142 23.39 5.14 12.76
CA PHE A 142 23.77 6.25 11.88
C PHE A 142 22.66 6.67 10.91
N GLY A 143 21.86 5.70 10.46
CA GLY A 143 20.72 5.98 9.56
C GLY A 143 19.51 6.52 10.29
N GLY A 144 19.41 6.39 11.60
CA GLY A 144 18.30 6.87 12.43
C GLY A 144 17.02 6.05 12.26
N PHE A 145 17.09 4.84 11.70
CA PHE A 145 15.94 3.94 11.57
C PHE A 145 15.68 3.21 12.88
N LYS A 146 14.42 2.97 13.22
CA LYS A 146 14.03 2.21 14.41
C LYS A 146 14.42 0.74 14.32
N MET A 147 14.45 0.19 13.11
CA MET A 147 14.83 -1.19 12.79
C MET A 147 15.75 -1.18 11.57
N GLY A 148 16.71 -2.09 11.59
CA GLY A 148 17.52 -2.34 10.40
C GLY A 148 16.75 -3.14 9.34
N PRO A 149 17.28 -3.22 8.10
CA PRO A 149 16.59 -3.88 7.00
C PRO A 149 16.31 -5.36 7.24
N PHE A 150 17.23 -6.10 7.83
CA PHE A 150 17.05 -7.54 8.11
C PHE A 150 16.11 -7.78 9.27
N GLU A 151 16.21 -6.99 10.36
CA GLU A 151 15.23 -7.01 11.45
C GLU A 151 13.81 -6.75 10.94
N LEU A 152 13.64 -5.77 10.04
CA LEU A 152 12.35 -5.41 9.50
C LEU A 152 11.83 -6.48 8.53
N MET A 153 12.69 -7.08 7.69
CA MET A 153 12.31 -8.21 6.84
C MET A 153 11.87 -9.43 7.66
N HIS A 154 12.55 -9.70 8.77
CA HIS A 154 12.17 -10.78 9.68
C HIS A 154 10.80 -10.52 10.34
N LEU A 155 10.55 -9.29 10.78
CA LEU A 155 9.26 -8.89 11.37
C LEU A 155 8.09 -9.00 10.42
N ILE A 156 8.28 -8.59 9.16
CA ILE A 156 7.24 -8.61 8.12
C ILE A 156 7.00 -10.04 7.60
N GLY A 157 8.02 -10.86 7.59
CA GLY A 157 8.09 -12.14 6.90
C GLY A 157 8.78 -12.01 5.54
N HIS A 158 9.77 -12.87 5.30
CA HIS A 158 10.56 -12.86 4.07
C HIS A 158 9.71 -13.15 2.83
N ASP A 159 8.75 -14.07 2.95
CA ASP A 159 7.79 -14.43 1.92
C ASP A 159 6.91 -13.25 1.51
N VAL A 160 6.36 -12.53 2.49
CA VAL A 160 5.54 -11.33 2.25
C VAL A 160 6.39 -10.24 1.60
N ASN A 161 7.61 -9.99 2.11
CA ASN A 161 8.51 -8.98 1.55
C ASN A 161 8.89 -9.30 0.10
N TYR A 162 9.17 -10.59 -0.20
CA TYR A 162 9.49 -11.06 -1.55
C TYR A 162 8.31 -10.81 -2.51
N ILE A 163 7.09 -11.26 -2.14
CA ILE A 163 5.89 -11.13 -2.98
C ILE A 163 5.60 -9.66 -3.31
N VAL A 164 5.69 -8.77 -2.32
CA VAL A 164 5.48 -7.32 -2.54
C VAL A 164 6.57 -6.76 -3.45
N THR A 165 7.84 -7.14 -3.26
CA THR A 165 8.95 -6.67 -4.09
C THR A 165 8.78 -7.16 -5.53
N GLU A 166 8.47 -8.43 -5.72
CA GLU A 166 8.23 -9.03 -7.04
C GLU A 166 7.06 -8.36 -7.76
N THR A 167 5.98 -8.05 -7.05
CA THR A 167 4.80 -7.37 -7.60
C THR A 167 5.18 -5.97 -8.10
N VAL A 168 5.88 -5.17 -7.28
CA VAL A 168 6.36 -3.84 -7.66
C VAL A 168 7.32 -3.93 -8.86
N TRP A 169 8.25 -4.88 -8.85
CA TRP A 169 9.20 -5.10 -9.94
C TRP A 169 8.51 -5.42 -11.27
N LYS A 170 7.54 -6.34 -11.27
CA LYS A 170 6.75 -6.67 -12.47
C LYS A 170 5.95 -5.46 -12.98
N GLN A 171 5.35 -4.70 -12.08
CA GLN A 171 4.55 -3.52 -12.43
C GLN A 171 5.41 -2.36 -12.97
N PHE A 172 6.68 -2.30 -12.63
CA PHE A 172 7.68 -1.40 -13.23
C PHE A 172 8.42 -2.01 -14.42
N TYR A 173 7.80 -2.99 -15.08
CA TYR A 173 8.37 -3.64 -16.28
C TYR A 173 9.78 -4.18 -16.04
N PHE A 174 10.00 -4.83 -14.89
CA PHE A 174 11.25 -5.45 -14.49
C PHE A 174 12.43 -4.47 -14.29
N ASP A 175 12.13 -3.26 -13.85
CA ASP A 175 13.16 -2.25 -13.53
C ASP A 175 14.16 -2.81 -12.50
N PRO A 176 15.48 -2.80 -12.79
CA PRO A 176 16.50 -3.38 -11.93
C PRO A 176 16.54 -2.83 -10.49
N ARG A 177 16.05 -1.59 -10.30
CA ARG A 177 15.99 -0.97 -8.96
C ARG A 177 15.10 -1.74 -7.98
N PHE A 178 14.10 -2.45 -8.50
CA PHE A 178 13.11 -3.18 -7.71
C PHE A 178 13.25 -4.69 -7.82
N LYS A 179 14.34 -5.20 -8.38
CA LYS A 179 14.60 -6.63 -8.47
C LYS A 179 14.58 -7.26 -7.07
N PRO A 180 13.74 -8.32 -6.85
CA PRO A 180 13.68 -9.04 -5.58
C PRO A 180 14.93 -9.86 -5.32
#